data_4ab90dff15075dafaefd62fcd040ce87
#
_entry.id   4ab90dff15075dafaefd62fcd040ce87
#
_cell.length_a   1.000
_cell.length_b   1.000
_cell.length_c   1.000
_cell.angle_alpha   90.00
_cell.angle_beta   90.00
_cell.angle_gamma   90.00
#
_symmetry.space_group_name_H-M   'P 1'
#
loop_
_entity.id
_entity.type
_entity.pdbx_description
1 polymer ?
#
loop_
_entity_poly.entity_id
_entity_poly.type
_entity_poly.pdbx_seq_one_letter_code
_entity_poly.pdbx_strand_id
1 'polypeptide(L)'
;NKKSNQQNVGIIKSSNLCTEIIEYSDDKEYAVCNLASIALPKFIKQTHTSDQLVVYTKNNCSWCVMVKLFLDKQNISYREIEIQHISQLAPHNHKTVPFVYNETQNIPVGGYEDTVQTYCNTIDHDALFECVCILTMNLNKIIDINHYPVPETKRSNMRHRPIGLGVQGLADVFMALQISFTSPIARQINKDIFETIYYASLYTSHQLATVDGPYETFFGSPISKGRFQFDLWGKDFKSTR
;
A
#
# COMPACT_ATOMS: atom_id res chain seq x y z
N ASN A 1 -0.77 -25.89 6.80
CA ASN A 1 -0.56 -26.46 5.47
C ASN A 1 -1.72 -26.19 4.50
N LYS A 2 -2.97 -26.40 4.90
CA LYS A 2 -4.15 -26.17 4.06
C LYS A 2 -4.31 -24.72 3.54
N LYS A 3 -3.56 -23.77 4.10
CA LYS A 3 -3.59 -22.34 3.73
C LYS A 3 -2.36 -21.90 2.92
N SER A 4 -1.50 -22.81 2.50
CA SER A 4 -0.32 -22.50 1.67
C SER A 4 -0.56 -22.84 0.21
N ASN A 5 -0.01 -22.06 -0.69
CA ASN A 5 0.00 -22.38 -2.12
C ASN A 5 0.86 -23.61 -2.45
N GLN A 6 1.83 -23.96 -1.61
CA GLN A 6 2.68 -25.15 -1.79
C GLN A 6 2.11 -26.43 -1.13
N GLN A 7 0.83 -26.46 -0.72
CA GLN A 7 0.22 -27.61 -0.07
C GLN A 7 0.17 -28.88 -0.95
N ASN A 8 0.30 -28.73 -2.26
CA ASN A 8 0.37 -29.84 -3.23
C ASN A 8 1.77 -30.53 -3.25
N VAL A 9 2.81 -29.86 -2.75
CA VAL A 9 4.18 -30.41 -2.74
C VAL A 9 4.36 -31.36 -1.55
N GLY A 10 3.85 -30.98 -0.39
CA GLY A 10 3.94 -31.79 0.83
C GLY A 10 3.59 -31.03 2.10
N ILE A 11 4.05 -31.53 3.24
CA ILE A 11 3.80 -30.93 4.56
C ILE A 11 4.84 -29.85 4.82
N ILE A 12 4.39 -28.60 4.94
CA ILE A 12 5.23 -27.47 5.32
C ILE A 12 5.45 -27.49 6.83
N LYS A 13 6.70 -27.51 7.26
CA LYS A 13 7.12 -27.68 8.65
C LYS A 13 7.38 -26.35 9.35
N SER A 14 7.84 -25.33 8.63
CA SER A 14 8.20 -24.03 9.21
C SER A 14 8.07 -22.90 8.17
N SER A 15 8.17 -21.66 8.63
CA SER A 15 8.43 -20.48 7.81
C SER A 15 9.93 -20.20 7.74
N ASN A 16 10.34 -19.24 6.90
CA ASN A 16 11.66 -18.63 7.00
C ASN A 16 11.80 -17.85 8.32
N LEU A 17 13.02 -17.36 8.62
CA LEU A 17 13.34 -16.67 9.87
C LEU A 17 12.44 -15.46 10.13
N CYS A 18 12.17 -14.65 9.13
CA CYS A 18 11.39 -13.41 9.23
C CYS A 18 9.89 -13.56 8.92
N THR A 19 9.43 -14.76 8.63
CA THR A 19 8.02 -15.13 8.41
C THR A 19 7.37 -14.56 7.13
N GLU A 20 8.15 -13.99 6.19
CA GLU A 20 7.60 -13.45 4.92
C GLU A 20 7.14 -14.55 3.97
N ILE A 21 7.75 -15.74 4.07
CA ILE A 21 7.50 -16.84 3.16
C ILE A 21 7.39 -18.17 3.89
N ILE A 22 6.52 -19.03 3.38
CA ILE A 22 6.29 -20.38 3.89
C ILE A 22 6.58 -21.36 2.75
N GLU A 23 7.62 -22.16 2.90
CA GLU A 23 8.13 -23.05 1.86
C GLU A 23 8.21 -24.50 2.31
N TYR A 24 8.05 -25.40 1.35
CA TYR A 24 8.26 -26.82 1.53
C TYR A 24 9.76 -27.16 1.63
N SER A 25 10.12 -28.06 2.53
CA SER A 25 11.48 -28.57 2.69
C SER A 25 11.44 -30.02 3.19
N ASP A 26 12.34 -30.85 2.63
CA ASP A 26 12.55 -32.24 3.03
C ASP A 26 14.04 -32.63 2.96
N ASP A 27 14.36 -33.92 2.93
CA ASP A 27 15.73 -34.44 2.82
C ASP A 27 16.34 -34.32 1.42
N LYS A 28 15.56 -33.98 0.40
CA LYS A 28 15.98 -33.89 -1.00
C LYS A 28 15.97 -32.47 -1.54
N GLU A 29 15.26 -31.57 -0.89
CA GLU A 29 15.18 -30.17 -1.26
C GLU A 29 15.03 -29.27 -0.03
N TYR A 30 15.92 -28.30 0.08
CA TYR A 30 15.96 -27.36 1.20
C TYR A 30 15.45 -26.00 0.74
N ALA A 31 14.43 -25.51 1.41
CA ALA A 31 13.88 -24.19 1.14
C ALA A 31 14.91 -23.08 1.40
N VAL A 32 15.05 -22.16 0.46
CA VAL A 32 15.90 -20.98 0.54
C VAL A 32 15.15 -19.75 0.11
N CYS A 33 15.14 -18.75 0.97
CA CYS A 33 14.41 -17.51 0.74
C CYS A 33 15.07 -16.62 -0.31
N ASN A 34 14.27 -16.03 -1.19
CA ASN A 34 14.65 -14.92 -2.08
C ASN A 34 13.80 -13.72 -1.66
N LEU A 35 14.40 -12.77 -0.96
CA LEU A 35 13.66 -11.73 -0.25
C LEU A 35 13.96 -10.33 -0.78
N ALA A 36 12.95 -9.46 -0.75
CA ALA A 36 13.11 -8.02 -0.89
C ALA A 36 12.23 -7.30 0.13
N SER A 37 12.60 -6.06 0.48
CA SER A 37 11.84 -5.21 1.39
C SER A 37 11.57 -3.85 0.75
N ILE A 38 10.31 -3.44 0.80
CA ILE A 38 9.80 -2.22 0.16
C ILE A 38 9.74 -1.10 1.20
N ALA A 39 10.45 0.00 0.94
CA ALA A 39 10.43 1.18 1.80
C ALA A 39 9.18 2.02 1.53
N LEU A 40 8.09 1.73 2.25
CA LEU A 40 6.78 2.34 2.04
C LEU A 40 6.76 3.88 2.09
N PRO A 41 7.57 4.58 2.92
CA PRO A 41 7.57 6.05 2.92
C PRO A 41 7.95 6.69 1.59
N LYS A 42 8.61 5.97 0.69
CA LYS A 42 8.95 6.44 -0.66
C LYS A 42 7.75 6.61 -1.59
N PHE A 43 6.63 6.01 -1.22
CA PHE A 43 5.38 6.05 -1.98
C PHE A 43 4.35 7.01 -1.38
N ILE A 44 4.75 7.87 -0.44
CA ILE A 44 3.89 8.93 0.04
C ILE A 44 3.87 10.03 -1.01
N LYS A 45 2.70 10.24 -1.61
CA LYS A 45 2.44 11.35 -2.51
C LYS A 45 2.05 12.56 -1.67
N GLN A 46 2.95 13.54 -1.62
CA GLN A 46 2.65 14.81 -0.97
C GLN A 46 1.69 15.61 -1.85
N THR A 47 0.65 16.12 -1.24
CA THR A 47 -0.26 17.03 -1.92
C THR A 47 0.39 18.42 -1.92
N HIS A 48 1.28 18.65 -2.88
CA HIS A 48 1.76 20.00 -3.17
C HIS A 48 0.72 20.69 -4.04
N THR A 49 0.19 21.80 -3.57
CA THR A 49 -0.65 22.66 -4.40
C THR A 49 0.02 24.03 -4.52
N SER A 50 0.05 24.56 -5.74
CA SER A 50 0.34 25.96 -6.02
C SER A 50 -0.92 26.82 -5.96
N ASP A 51 -2.05 26.22 -5.59
CA ASP A 51 -3.33 26.89 -5.51
C ASP A 51 -3.30 27.96 -4.43
N GLN A 52 -3.96 29.07 -4.71
CA GLN A 52 -4.21 30.12 -3.74
C GLN A 52 -5.45 29.76 -2.92
N LEU A 53 -5.23 29.42 -1.66
CA LEU A 53 -6.32 29.09 -0.75
C LEU A 53 -6.70 30.29 0.11
N VAL A 54 -7.98 30.43 0.34
CA VAL A 54 -8.53 31.36 1.33
C VAL A 54 -9.24 30.59 2.42
N VAL A 55 -8.87 30.85 3.66
CA VAL A 55 -9.48 30.25 4.84
C VAL A 55 -10.31 31.31 5.56
N TYR A 56 -11.60 31.15 5.53
CA TYR A 56 -12.54 32.00 6.28
C TYR A 56 -12.68 31.48 7.70
N THR A 57 -12.37 32.33 8.64
CA THR A 57 -12.33 31.99 10.08
C THR A 57 -13.24 32.91 10.91
N LYS A 58 -13.43 32.55 12.16
CA LYS A 58 -14.09 33.39 13.16
C LYS A 58 -13.38 33.26 14.50
N ASN A 59 -13.42 34.30 15.32
CA ASN A 59 -12.87 34.27 16.66
C ASN A 59 -13.49 33.13 17.51
N ASN A 60 -12.67 32.55 18.40
CA ASN A 60 -13.03 31.45 19.29
C ASN A 60 -13.56 30.18 18.56
N CYS A 61 -13.09 29.92 17.37
CA CYS A 61 -13.45 28.74 16.58
C CYS A 61 -12.31 27.68 16.63
N SER A 62 -12.50 26.62 17.38
CA SER A 62 -11.51 25.53 17.51
C SER A 62 -11.23 24.84 16.17
N TRP A 63 -12.24 24.62 15.34
CA TRP A 63 -12.09 24.02 14.02
C TRP A 63 -11.31 24.93 13.05
N CYS A 64 -11.44 26.26 13.21
CA CYS A 64 -10.65 27.21 12.43
C CYS A 64 -9.14 27.12 12.78
N VAL A 65 -8.82 26.89 14.05
CA VAL A 65 -7.45 26.61 14.47
C VAL A 65 -6.96 25.30 13.87
N MET A 66 -7.79 24.26 13.90
CA MET A 66 -7.43 22.94 13.40
C MET A 66 -7.14 22.93 11.89
N VAL A 67 -7.94 23.63 11.07
CA VAL A 67 -7.71 23.69 9.61
C VAL A 67 -6.41 24.43 9.28
N LYS A 68 -6.12 25.52 9.99
CA LYS A 68 -4.85 26.24 9.82
C LYS A 68 -3.65 25.38 10.18
N LEU A 69 -3.69 24.73 11.35
CA LEU A 69 -2.62 23.81 11.77
C LEU A 69 -2.41 22.65 10.77
N PHE A 70 -3.50 22.17 10.18
CA PHE A 70 -3.41 21.14 9.14
C PHE A 70 -2.70 21.68 7.89
N LEU A 71 -3.13 22.82 7.34
CA LEU A 71 -2.52 23.43 6.15
C LEU A 71 -1.05 23.78 6.37
N ASP A 72 -0.72 24.34 7.54
CA ASP A 72 0.68 24.65 7.93
C ASP A 72 1.54 23.38 7.94
N LYS A 73 1.04 22.28 8.52
CA LYS A 73 1.76 21.00 8.55
C LYS A 73 1.93 20.37 7.17
N GLN A 74 1.01 20.61 6.26
CA GLN A 74 1.12 20.16 4.86
C GLN A 74 1.97 21.10 4.01
N ASN A 75 2.51 22.20 4.58
CA ASN A 75 3.21 23.27 3.87
C ASN A 75 2.36 23.89 2.73
N ILE A 76 1.08 24.01 2.94
CA ILE A 76 0.14 24.63 1.99
C ILE A 76 -0.11 26.06 2.41
N SER A 77 0.26 27.02 1.54
CA SER A 77 0.05 28.44 1.77
C SER A 77 -1.41 28.82 1.63
N TYR A 78 -1.89 29.68 2.50
CA TYR A 78 -3.23 30.21 2.47
C TYR A 78 -3.30 31.66 2.94
N ARG A 79 -4.36 32.36 2.56
CA ARG A 79 -4.72 33.69 3.08
C ARG A 79 -5.90 33.52 4.05
N GLU A 80 -5.75 34.06 5.26
CA GLU A 80 -6.83 34.04 6.25
C GLU A 80 -7.72 35.28 6.10
N ILE A 81 -9.04 35.07 6.18
CA ILE A 81 -10.04 36.14 6.28
C ILE A 81 -10.91 35.87 7.50
N GLU A 82 -10.78 36.72 8.50
CA GLU A 82 -11.64 36.67 9.65
C GLU A 82 -12.98 37.35 9.35
N ILE A 83 -14.08 36.58 9.50
CA ILE A 83 -15.44 37.10 9.27
C ILE A 83 -16.14 37.44 10.58
N GLN A 84 -16.96 38.51 10.56
CA GLN A 84 -17.78 38.90 11.72
C GLN A 84 -19.14 38.19 11.71
N HIS A 85 -19.69 37.97 10.53
CA HIS A 85 -21.01 37.35 10.34
C HIS A 85 -20.96 36.28 9.25
N ILE A 86 -21.67 35.17 9.48
CA ILE A 86 -21.76 34.06 8.54
C ILE A 86 -22.33 34.47 7.17
N SER A 87 -23.16 35.52 7.15
CA SER A 87 -23.70 36.09 5.89
C SER A 87 -22.60 36.53 4.89
N GLN A 88 -21.38 36.78 5.37
CA GLN A 88 -20.25 37.10 4.49
C GLN A 88 -19.80 35.91 3.63
N LEU A 89 -20.23 34.67 3.96
CA LEU A 89 -20.03 33.47 3.17
C LEU A 89 -21.15 33.22 2.14
N ALA A 90 -22.19 34.06 2.11
CA ALA A 90 -23.30 33.91 1.17
C ALA A 90 -22.88 33.84 -0.31
N PRO A 91 -21.86 34.60 -0.79
CA PRO A 91 -21.40 34.50 -2.16
C PRO A 91 -20.88 33.10 -2.52
N HIS A 92 -20.41 32.34 -1.54
CA HIS A 92 -19.89 30.97 -1.70
C HIS A 92 -20.95 29.90 -1.37
N ASN A 93 -22.19 30.29 -1.08
CA ASN A 93 -23.28 29.40 -0.65
C ASN A 93 -22.90 28.51 0.54
N HIS A 94 -22.08 29.04 1.48
CA HIS A 94 -21.61 28.32 2.66
C HIS A 94 -22.14 28.94 3.95
N LYS A 95 -22.32 28.13 5.01
CA LYS A 95 -23.05 28.55 6.24
C LYS A 95 -22.27 28.33 7.52
N THR A 96 -21.03 27.83 7.46
CA THR A 96 -20.23 27.49 8.64
C THR A 96 -18.78 27.92 8.48
N VAL A 97 -18.02 27.98 9.56
CA VAL A 97 -16.56 28.15 9.56
C VAL A 97 -15.92 27.00 10.33
N PRO A 98 -14.68 26.57 9.99
CA PRO A 98 -13.86 27.11 8.90
C PRO A 98 -14.50 26.86 7.54
N PHE A 99 -14.24 27.72 6.61
CA PHE A 99 -14.55 27.49 5.22
C PHE A 99 -13.30 27.77 4.37
N VAL A 100 -12.89 26.80 3.58
CA VAL A 100 -11.74 26.91 2.67
C VAL A 100 -12.25 27.04 1.24
N TYR A 101 -11.68 28.00 0.53
CA TYR A 101 -11.98 28.28 -0.86
C TYR A 101 -10.70 28.28 -1.69
N ASN A 102 -10.72 27.60 -2.83
CA ASN A 102 -9.62 27.57 -3.76
C ASN A 102 -9.84 28.66 -4.82
N GLU A 103 -9.10 29.77 -4.70
CA GLU A 103 -9.22 30.91 -5.63
C GLU A 103 -8.67 30.58 -7.02
N THR A 104 -7.63 29.74 -7.10
CA THR A 104 -7.04 29.36 -8.40
C THR A 104 -8.01 28.58 -9.24
N GLN A 105 -8.71 27.62 -8.65
CA GLN A 105 -9.69 26.77 -9.35
C GLN A 105 -11.10 27.35 -9.33
N ASN A 106 -11.33 28.40 -8.54
CA ASN A 106 -12.61 29.03 -8.32
C ASN A 106 -13.70 28.07 -7.80
N ILE A 107 -13.34 27.21 -6.83
CA ILE A 107 -14.23 26.21 -6.24
C ILE A 107 -14.20 26.24 -4.72
N PRO A 108 -15.34 25.95 -4.05
CA PRO A 108 -15.35 25.70 -2.62
C PRO A 108 -14.65 24.36 -2.32
N VAL A 109 -13.78 24.36 -1.32
CA VAL A 109 -13.23 23.12 -0.74
C VAL A 109 -14.16 22.60 0.35
N GLY A 110 -14.57 23.47 1.28
CA GLY A 110 -15.51 23.12 2.35
C GLY A 110 -14.97 23.41 3.74
N GLY A 111 -15.40 22.61 4.72
CA GLY A 111 -14.97 22.70 6.10
C GLY A 111 -13.62 22.02 6.39
N TYR A 112 -13.37 21.73 7.67
CA TYR A 112 -12.14 21.06 8.11
C TYR A 112 -11.99 19.67 7.47
N GLU A 113 -13.03 18.85 7.55
CA GLU A 113 -12.98 17.46 7.04
C GLU A 113 -12.77 17.42 5.52
N ASP A 114 -13.49 18.26 4.77
CA ASP A 114 -13.33 18.37 3.32
C ASP A 114 -11.92 18.84 2.93
N THR A 115 -11.37 19.79 3.71
CA THR A 115 -9.99 20.29 3.50
C THR A 115 -8.97 19.20 3.76
N VAL A 116 -9.12 18.44 4.84
CA VAL A 116 -8.25 17.30 5.15
C VAL A 116 -8.35 16.26 4.05
N GLN A 117 -9.54 15.90 3.61
CA GLN A 117 -9.74 14.92 2.55
C GLN A 117 -9.12 15.35 1.22
N THR A 118 -9.18 16.65 0.90
CA THR A 118 -8.68 17.20 -0.37
C THR A 118 -7.15 17.32 -0.38
N TYR A 119 -6.55 17.71 0.75
CA TYR A 119 -5.13 18.08 0.82
C TYR A 119 -4.28 17.18 1.71
N CYS A 120 -4.80 16.04 2.20
CA CYS A 120 -3.96 15.10 2.92
C CYS A 120 -2.99 14.38 1.96
N ASN A 121 -1.83 14.04 2.48
CA ASN A 121 -0.93 13.15 1.80
C ASN A 121 -1.59 11.78 1.57
N THR A 122 -1.29 11.14 0.46
CA THR A 122 -1.85 9.83 0.09
C THR A 122 -0.74 8.85 -0.26
N ILE A 123 -1.08 7.58 -0.42
CA ILE A 123 -0.16 6.59 -0.99
C ILE A 123 -0.27 6.61 -2.51
N ASP A 124 0.87 6.69 -3.18
CA ASP A 124 0.97 6.49 -4.63
C ASP A 124 0.98 4.98 -4.93
N HIS A 125 -0.21 4.45 -5.12
CA HIS A 125 -0.40 3.03 -5.40
C HIS A 125 0.12 2.63 -6.77
N ASP A 126 0.15 3.54 -7.73
CA ASP A 126 0.64 3.25 -9.09
C ASP A 126 2.16 3.09 -9.06
N ALA A 127 2.88 4.02 -8.42
CA ALA A 127 4.33 3.89 -8.21
C ALA A 127 4.68 2.65 -7.37
N LEU A 128 3.88 2.33 -6.35
CA LEU A 128 4.05 1.11 -5.56
C LEU A 128 3.85 -0.14 -6.42
N PHE A 129 2.82 -0.18 -7.25
CA PHE A 129 2.54 -1.28 -8.18
C PHE A 129 3.74 -1.50 -9.13
N GLU A 130 4.23 -0.46 -9.79
CA GLU A 130 5.38 -0.54 -10.69
C GLU A 130 6.64 -1.06 -9.99
N CYS A 131 6.93 -0.54 -8.79
CA CYS A 131 8.06 -0.99 -7.98
C CYS A 131 7.97 -2.48 -7.66
N VAL A 132 6.80 -2.97 -7.26
CA VAL A 132 6.57 -4.39 -6.94
C VAL A 132 6.73 -5.26 -8.18
N CYS A 133 6.27 -4.82 -9.34
CA CYS A 133 6.48 -5.52 -10.60
C CYS A 133 7.98 -5.71 -10.89
N ILE A 134 8.76 -4.65 -10.77
CA ILE A 134 10.23 -4.69 -10.97
C ILE A 134 10.89 -5.62 -9.95
N LEU A 135 10.52 -5.54 -8.67
CA LEU A 135 11.07 -6.41 -7.62
C LEU A 135 10.74 -7.89 -7.87
N THR A 136 9.53 -8.20 -8.29
CA THR A 136 9.10 -9.57 -8.62
C THR A 136 9.93 -10.13 -9.78
N MET A 137 10.14 -9.36 -10.85
CA MET A 137 10.99 -9.75 -11.97
C MET A 137 12.44 -9.97 -11.52
N ASN A 138 12.98 -9.07 -10.70
CA ASN A 138 14.36 -9.15 -10.22
C ASN A 138 14.57 -10.36 -9.32
N LEU A 139 13.65 -10.64 -8.38
CA LEU A 139 13.73 -11.81 -7.52
C LEU A 139 13.62 -13.12 -8.32
N ASN A 140 12.78 -13.14 -9.36
CA ASN A 140 12.72 -14.29 -10.27
C ASN A 140 14.06 -14.53 -10.98
N LYS A 141 14.75 -13.47 -11.44
CA LYS A 141 16.09 -13.57 -12.03
C LYS A 141 17.16 -14.00 -11.03
N ILE A 142 17.09 -13.53 -9.78
CA ILE A 142 18.02 -13.92 -8.72
C ILE A 142 18.00 -15.43 -8.51
N ILE A 143 16.84 -16.07 -8.59
CA ILE A 143 16.74 -17.54 -8.49
C ILE A 143 17.63 -18.23 -9.52
N ASP A 144 17.73 -17.72 -10.73
CA ASP A 144 18.48 -18.34 -11.81
C ASP A 144 20.00 -18.14 -11.68
N ILE A 145 20.44 -17.00 -11.15
CA ILE A 145 21.86 -16.60 -11.12
C ILE A 145 22.52 -16.72 -9.75
N ASN A 146 21.75 -17.04 -8.70
CA ASN A 146 22.25 -17.11 -7.34
C ASN A 146 23.27 -18.26 -7.17
N HIS A 147 24.19 -18.07 -6.22
CA HIS A 147 25.07 -19.16 -5.77
C HIS A 147 24.34 -20.00 -4.73
N TYR A 148 24.24 -21.29 -5.01
CA TYR A 148 23.62 -22.27 -4.13
C TYR A 148 24.68 -23.10 -3.42
N PRO A 149 24.73 -23.12 -2.07
CA PRO A 149 25.78 -23.80 -1.31
C PRO A 149 25.72 -25.33 -1.46
N VAL A 150 24.53 -25.89 -1.70
CA VAL A 150 24.30 -27.32 -1.89
C VAL A 150 23.27 -27.57 -2.99
N PRO A 151 23.30 -28.73 -3.68
CA PRO A 151 22.36 -29.03 -4.78
C PRO A 151 20.88 -29.01 -4.37
N GLU A 152 20.58 -29.40 -3.14
CA GLU A 152 19.22 -29.47 -2.60
C GLU A 152 18.57 -28.08 -2.51
N THR A 153 19.34 -27.04 -2.21
CA THR A 153 18.84 -25.65 -2.18
C THR A 153 18.56 -25.14 -3.60
N LYS A 154 19.43 -25.45 -4.55
CA LYS A 154 19.19 -25.12 -5.97
C LYS A 154 17.95 -25.82 -6.49
N ARG A 155 17.80 -27.12 -6.18
CA ARG A 155 16.63 -27.91 -6.56
C ARG A 155 15.33 -27.27 -6.08
N SER A 156 15.25 -26.93 -4.81
CA SER A 156 14.07 -26.28 -4.20
C SER A 156 13.72 -24.98 -4.94
N ASN A 157 14.69 -24.07 -5.06
CA ASN A 157 14.46 -22.78 -5.70
C ASN A 157 14.07 -22.87 -7.17
N MET A 158 14.73 -23.72 -7.94
CA MET A 158 14.41 -23.87 -9.37
C MET A 158 13.03 -24.49 -9.60
N ARG A 159 12.59 -25.41 -8.72
CA ARG A 159 11.29 -26.09 -8.83
C ARG A 159 10.12 -25.21 -8.40
N HIS A 160 10.28 -24.47 -7.31
CA HIS A 160 9.18 -23.74 -6.67
C HIS A 160 9.17 -22.25 -6.98
N ARG A 161 10.32 -21.68 -7.37
CA ARG A 161 10.56 -20.26 -7.65
C ARG A 161 9.97 -19.33 -6.56
N PRO A 162 10.30 -19.56 -5.28
CA PRO A 162 9.70 -18.83 -4.19
C PRO A 162 10.31 -17.42 -4.07
N ILE A 163 9.47 -16.43 -3.85
CA ILE A 163 9.87 -15.07 -3.53
C ILE A 163 9.11 -14.56 -2.30
N GLY A 164 9.77 -13.75 -1.48
CA GLY A 164 9.17 -13.09 -0.33
C GLY A 164 9.33 -11.57 -0.44
N LEU A 165 8.21 -10.86 -0.42
CA LEU A 165 8.16 -9.40 -0.43
C LEU A 165 7.68 -8.90 0.92
N GLY A 166 8.58 -8.25 1.68
CA GLY A 166 8.28 -7.58 2.92
C GLY A 166 8.20 -6.06 2.75
N VAL A 167 7.83 -5.39 3.82
CA VAL A 167 7.75 -3.93 3.86
C VAL A 167 8.50 -3.38 5.06
N GLN A 168 8.93 -2.12 4.96
CA GLN A 168 9.50 -1.36 6.07
C GLN A 168 8.95 0.06 6.07
N GLY A 169 8.92 0.69 7.25
CA GLY A 169 8.48 2.07 7.41
C GLY A 169 6.95 2.27 7.40
N LEU A 170 6.14 1.24 7.73
CA LEU A 170 4.69 1.40 7.81
C LEU A 170 4.29 2.41 8.91
N ALA A 171 4.99 2.42 10.04
CA ALA A 171 4.78 3.42 11.09
C ALA A 171 5.12 4.83 10.61
N ASP A 172 6.19 4.99 9.83
CA ASP A 172 6.58 6.26 9.24
C ASP A 172 5.52 6.77 8.24
N VAL A 173 4.90 5.87 7.48
CA VAL A 173 3.75 6.20 6.62
C VAL A 173 2.61 6.77 7.45
N PHE A 174 2.21 6.11 8.53
CA PHE A 174 1.12 6.59 9.38
C PHE A 174 1.44 7.92 10.04
N MET A 175 2.69 8.13 10.45
CA MET A 175 3.14 9.44 10.98
C MET A 175 3.08 10.53 9.91
N ALA A 176 3.53 10.27 8.70
CA ALA A 176 3.49 11.24 7.61
C ALA A 176 2.06 11.56 7.15
N LEU A 177 1.16 10.58 7.21
CA LEU A 177 -0.27 10.76 6.94
C LEU A 177 -1.04 11.33 8.14
N GLN A 178 -0.38 11.51 9.29
CA GLN A 178 -0.96 12.02 10.55
C GLN A 178 -2.14 11.19 11.07
N ILE A 179 -2.09 9.89 10.89
CA ILE A 179 -3.13 8.95 11.37
C ILE A 179 -2.62 8.10 12.54
N SER A 180 -3.51 7.86 13.49
CA SER A 180 -3.21 6.95 14.61
C SER A 180 -3.08 5.51 14.10
N PHE A 181 -2.06 4.80 14.60
CA PHE A 181 -1.79 3.39 14.26
C PHE A 181 -2.99 2.46 14.52
N THR A 182 -3.79 2.77 15.54
CA THR A 182 -4.96 1.97 15.93
C THR A 182 -6.25 2.37 15.23
N SER A 183 -6.21 3.42 14.41
CA SER A 183 -7.43 3.95 13.76
C SER A 183 -7.98 3.00 12.68
N PRO A 184 -9.28 3.07 12.40
CA PRO A 184 -9.86 2.35 11.25
C PRO A 184 -9.23 2.74 9.91
N ILE A 185 -8.83 4.02 9.76
CA ILE A 185 -8.18 4.54 8.54
C ILE A 185 -6.81 3.87 8.34
N ALA A 186 -5.99 3.77 9.40
CA ALA A 186 -4.70 3.07 9.33
C ALA A 186 -4.87 1.60 8.90
N ARG A 187 -5.92 0.95 9.40
CA ARG A 187 -6.26 -0.43 9.02
C ARG A 187 -6.64 -0.54 7.56
N GLN A 188 -7.39 0.44 7.03
CA GLN A 188 -7.78 0.46 5.61
C GLN A 188 -6.56 0.71 4.72
N ILE A 189 -5.73 1.70 5.03
CA ILE A 189 -4.49 1.99 4.27
C ILE A 189 -3.55 0.78 4.26
N ASN A 190 -3.38 0.11 5.40
CA ASN A 190 -2.60 -1.12 5.46
C ASN A 190 -3.15 -2.20 4.51
N LYS A 191 -4.47 -2.37 4.49
CA LYS A 191 -5.14 -3.31 3.58
C LYS A 191 -4.87 -2.94 2.11
N ASP A 192 -5.03 -1.68 1.74
CA ASP A 192 -4.87 -1.20 0.37
C ASP A 192 -3.41 -1.32 -0.12
N ILE A 193 -2.44 -1.06 0.76
CA ILE A 193 -1.01 -1.27 0.47
C ILE A 193 -0.74 -2.75 0.15
N PHE A 194 -1.17 -3.67 1.01
CA PHE A 194 -0.91 -5.10 0.81
C PHE A 194 -1.74 -5.69 -0.34
N GLU A 195 -2.93 -5.17 -0.62
CA GLU A 195 -3.69 -5.51 -1.82
C GLU A 195 -2.91 -5.13 -3.09
N THR A 196 -2.34 -3.91 -3.13
CA THR A 196 -1.50 -3.45 -4.25
C THR A 196 -0.27 -4.35 -4.44
N ILE A 197 0.46 -4.67 -3.36
CA ILE A 197 1.64 -5.53 -3.41
C ILE A 197 1.29 -6.93 -3.90
N TYR A 198 0.24 -7.52 -3.36
CA TYR A 198 -0.19 -8.87 -3.73
C TYR A 198 -0.65 -8.93 -5.19
N TYR A 199 -1.46 -7.96 -5.62
CA TYR A 199 -1.95 -7.88 -7.01
C TYR A 199 -0.78 -7.71 -8.00
N ALA A 200 0.14 -6.76 -7.75
CA ALA A 200 1.29 -6.53 -8.61
C ALA A 200 2.21 -7.76 -8.73
N SER A 201 2.42 -8.47 -7.61
CA SER A 201 3.22 -9.70 -7.59
C SER A 201 2.59 -10.81 -8.44
N LEU A 202 1.28 -11.01 -8.30
CA LEU A 202 0.54 -12.01 -9.09
C LEU A 202 0.47 -11.63 -10.56
N TYR A 203 0.23 -10.36 -10.87
CA TYR A 203 0.24 -9.84 -12.24
C TYR A 203 1.57 -10.13 -12.91
N THR A 204 2.69 -9.78 -12.26
CA THR A 204 4.02 -10.01 -12.81
C THR A 204 4.35 -11.50 -12.93
N SER A 205 3.99 -12.30 -11.91
CA SER A 205 4.15 -13.75 -11.97
C SER A 205 3.41 -14.38 -13.16
N HIS A 206 2.20 -13.87 -13.45
CA HIS A 206 1.45 -14.29 -14.62
C HIS A 206 2.16 -13.91 -15.94
N GLN A 207 2.68 -12.68 -16.05
CA GLN A 207 3.42 -12.24 -17.23
C GLN A 207 4.68 -13.11 -17.44
N LEU A 208 5.44 -13.39 -16.39
CA LEU A 208 6.60 -14.27 -16.44
C LEU A 208 6.21 -15.69 -16.89
N ALA A 209 5.13 -16.24 -16.34
CA ALA A 209 4.66 -17.56 -16.72
C ALA A 209 4.16 -17.64 -18.19
N THR A 210 3.72 -16.51 -18.75
CA THR A 210 3.31 -16.43 -20.18
C THR A 210 4.52 -16.51 -21.10
N VAL A 211 5.68 -15.98 -20.68
CA VAL A 211 6.92 -15.96 -21.46
C VAL A 211 7.76 -17.21 -21.23
N ASP A 212 8.00 -17.55 -19.95
CA ASP A 212 8.95 -18.58 -19.53
C ASP A 212 8.27 -19.94 -19.22
N GLY A 213 6.96 -19.98 -19.22
CA GLY A 213 6.16 -21.10 -18.71
C GLY A 213 5.97 -21.05 -17.19
N PRO A 214 5.01 -21.81 -16.65
CA PRO A 214 4.79 -21.89 -15.22
C PRO A 214 5.94 -22.66 -14.52
N TYR A 215 6.21 -22.33 -13.26
CA TYR A 215 7.16 -23.08 -12.44
C TYR A 215 6.71 -24.55 -12.26
N GLU A 216 7.69 -25.45 -12.07
CA GLU A 216 7.47 -26.92 -12.09
C GLU A 216 6.31 -27.38 -11.20
N THR A 217 6.23 -26.84 -9.99
CA THR A 217 5.21 -27.24 -8.98
C THR A 217 3.91 -26.43 -9.03
N PHE A 218 3.70 -25.67 -10.10
CA PHE A 218 2.46 -24.94 -10.35
C PHE A 218 1.24 -25.87 -10.43
N PHE A 219 1.36 -26.94 -11.19
CA PHE A 219 0.26 -27.88 -11.41
C PHE A 219 -0.13 -28.58 -10.11
N GLY A 220 -1.44 -28.61 -9.83
CA GLY A 220 -2.00 -29.16 -8.61
C GLY A 220 -1.99 -28.19 -7.41
N SER A 221 -1.33 -27.04 -7.53
CA SER A 221 -1.35 -25.99 -6.52
C SER A 221 -2.75 -25.32 -6.43
N PRO A 222 -3.07 -24.64 -5.33
CA PRO A 222 -4.31 -23.87 -5.22
C PRO A 222 -4.47 -22.85 -6.35
N ILE A 223 -3.42 -22.10 -6.68
CA ILE A 223 -3.48 -21.08 -7.72
C ILE A 223 -3.72 -21.66 -9.11
N SER A 224 -3.23 -22.88 -9.40
CA SER A 224 -3.54 -23.57 -10.65
C SER A 224 -5.03 -23.97 -10.78
N LYS A 225 -5.77 -23.92 -9.68
CA LYS A 225 -7.22 -24.16 -9.58
C LYS A 225 -8.01 -22.86 -9.42
N GLY A 226 -7.36 -21.69 -9.67
CA GLY A 226 -7.99 -20.39 -9.53
C GLY A 226 -8.26 -19.96 -8.09
N ARG A 227 -7.57 -20.56 -7.10
CA ARG A 227 -7.73 -20.21 -5.69
C ARG A 227 -6.55 -19.38 -5.21
N PHE A 228 -6.84 -18.14 -4.85
CA PHE A 228 -5.87 -17.20 -4.29
C PHE A 228 -5.67 -17.38 -2.78
N GLN A 229 -4.70 -16.70 -2.23
CA GLN A 229 -4.38 -16.82 -0.81
C GLN A 229 -5.53 -16.43 0.11
N PHE A 230 -6.29 -15.39 -0.24
CA PHE A 230 -7.46 -14.95 0.53
C PHE A 230 -8.60 -15.98 0.51
N ASP A 231 -8.78 -16.73 -0.60
CA ASP A 231 -9.76 -17.83 -0.67
C ASP A 231 -9.38 -18.96 0.30
N LEU A 232 -8.07 -19.23 0.44
CA LEU A 232 -7.57 -20.24 1.36
C LEU A 232 -7.76 -19.84 2.83
N TRP A 233 -7.93 -18.56 3.12
CA TRP A 233 -8.21 -18.05 4.47
C TRP A 233 -9.71 -18.08 4.81
N GLY A 234 -10.59 -18.40 3.85
CA GLY A 234 -12.04 -18.43 4.03
C GLY A 234 -12.62 -17.04 4.33
N LYS A 235 -12.02 -16.02 3.77
CA LYS A 235 -12.52 -14.64 3.86
C LYS A 235 -13.04 -14.20 2.51
N ASP A 236 -14.27 -13.74 2.46
CA ASP A 236 -14.80 -13.04 1.29
C ASP A 236 -14.07 -11.70 1.15
N PHE A 237 -13.10 -11.67 0.27
CA PHE A 237 -12.41 -10.45 -0.10
C PHE A 237 -13.22 -9.78 -1.21
N LYS A 238 -13.95 -8.73 -0.86
CA LYS A 238 -14.44 -7.80 -1.88
C LYS A 238 -13.32 -6.81 -2.14
N SER A 239 -12.73 -6.89 -3.33
CA SER A 239 -11.82 -5.84 -3.82
C SER A 239 -12.55 -4.51 -3.78
N THR A 240 -11.87 -3.49 -3.29
CA THR A 240 -12.38 -2.11 -3.26
C THR A 240 -11.90 -1.30 -4.45
N ARG A 241 -11.25 -1.93 -5.43
CA ARG A 241 -10.74 -1.32 -6.66
C ARG A 241 -11.32 -1.94 -7.91
#